data_46a3e6bb7df4a12b6cd753b8750fb2a5
#
_entry.id   46a3e6bb7df4a12b6cd753b8750fb2a5
#
_cell.length_a   1.000
_cell.length_b   1.000
_cell.length_c   1.000
_cell.angle_alpha   90.00
_cell.angle_beta   90.00
_cell.angle_gamma   90.00
#
_symmetry.space_group_name_H-M   'P 1'
#
loop_
_entity.id
_entity.type
_entity.pdbx_description
1 polymer ?
#
loop_
_entity_poly.entity_id
_entity_poly.type
_entity_poly.pdbx_seq_one_letter_code
_entity_poly.pdbx_strand_id
1 'polypeptide(L)'
;MPERFSPAVRVERMIPILNVRSVPDSVRYYVDVLGFKVDWDASDYASVSLDRHAIMLCQGGQGQSGTWIWIGVEDVEELFHKYTASGAKFRQELTNYTWAYEMRIEDLDGHVLRFGSDSRTDRPLEPLDSSYNRV
;
A
#
# COMPACT_ATOMS: atom_id res chain seq x y z
N MET A 1 -14.24 -31.56 -13.44
CA MET A 1 -14.42 -30.51 -14.44
C MET A 1 -13.11 -30.12 -15.07
N PRO A 2 -13.03 -30.15 -16.39
CA PRO A 2 -11.78 -29.77 -17.03
C PRO A 2 -11.48 -28.31 -16.81
N GLU A 3 -10.22 -28.00 -16.63
CA GLU A 3 -9.77 -26.62 -16.48
C GLU A 3 -9.78 -25.91 -17.82
N ARG A 4 -10.24 -24.65 -17.81
CA ARG A 4 -10.29 -23.84 -19.02
C ARG A 4 -8.90 -23.46 -19.49
N PHE A 5 -7.97 -23.32 -18.56
CA PHE A 5 -6.60 -22.91 -18.85
C PHE A 5 -5.66 -24.01 -18.37
N SER A 6 -5.40 -24.94 -19.26
CA SER A 6 -4.49 -26.05 -18.99
C SER A 6 -3.43 -26.10 -20.11
N PRO A 7 -2.14 -26.09 -19.79
CA PRO A 7 -1.57 -26.03 -18.45
C PRO A 7 -1.87 -24.68 -17.77
N ALA A 8 -1.84 -24.67 -16.44
CA ALA A 8 -2.10 -23.47 -15.68
C ALA A 8 -1.09 -22.38 -16.05
N VAL A 9 -1.58 -21.14 -16.14
CA VAL A 9 -0.73 -20.00 -16.41
C VAL A 9 0.16 -19.72 -15.19
N ARG A 10 1.44 -19.51 -15.43
CA ARG A 10 2.37 -19.13 -14.38
C ARG A 10 2.52 -17.62 -14.38
N VAL A 11 2.22 -17.00 -13.24
CA VAL A 11 2.36 -15.56 -13.07
C VAL A 11 3.59 -15.33 -12.20
N GLU A 12 4.58 -14.60 -12.73
CA GLU A 12 5.78 -14.31 -11.96
C GLU A 12 5.54 -13.18 -10.98
N ARG A 13 4.79 -12.18 -11.38
CA ARG A 13 4.47 -11.05 -10.52
C ARG A 13 3.31 -10.27 -11.10
N MET A 14 2.62 -9.56 -10.23
CA MET A 14 1.60 -8.60 -10.61
C MET A 14 1.97 -7.29 -9.94
N ILE A 15 2.13 -6.23 -10.72
CA ILE A 15 2.63 -4.98 -10.20
C ILE A 15 1.63 -3.87 -10.52
N PRO A 16 1.03 -3.24 -9.50
CA PRO A 16 0.16 -2.09 -9.73
C PRO A 16 0.96 -0.89 -10.22
N ILE A 17 0.33 -0.10 -11.07
CA ILE A 17 0.91 1.12 -11.61
C ILE A 17 0.10 2.29 -11.08
N LEU A 18 0.75 3.18 -10.34
CA LEU A 18 0.11 4.35 -9.75
C LEU A 18 0.48 5.60 -10.54
N ASN A 19 -0.54 6.36 -10.94
CA ASN A 19 -0.31 7.66 -11.57
C ASN A 19 0.11 8.66 -10.50
N VAL A 20 1.24 9.33 -10.72
CA VAL A 20 1.76 10.34 -9.80
C VAL A 20 2.14 11.59 -10.57
N ARG A 21 2.08 12.74 -9.91
CA ARG A 21 2.41 14.02 -10.55
C ARG A 21 3.91 14.18 -10.76
N SER A 22 4.71 13.62 -9.87
CA SER A 22 6.17 13.74 -9.93
C SER A 22 6.79 12.43 -9.46
N VAL A 23 7.40 11.69 -10.38
CA VAL A 23 8.09 10.45 -10.03
C VAL A 23 9.27 10.72 -9.09
N PRO A 24 10.12 11.74 -9.31
CA PRO A 24 11.20 11.99 -8.35
C PRO A 24 10.71 12.27 -6.93
N ASP A 25 9.65 13.08 -6.78
CA ASP A 25 9.10 13.37 -5.46
C ASP A 25 8.48 12.13 -4.83
N SER A 26 7.74 11.35 -5.61
CA SER A 26 7.11 10.13 -5.12
C SER A 26 8.14 9.09 -4.72
N VAL A 27 9.20 8.92 -5.50
CA VAL A 27 10.28 8.00 -5.15
C VAL A 27 10.88 8.40 -3.80
N ARG A 28 11.14 9.70 -3.58
CA ARG A 28 11.67 10.16 -2.29
C ARG A 28 10.72 9.83 -1.15
N TYR A 29 9.44 10.04 -1.34
CA TYR A 29 8.46 9.75 -0.30
C TYR A 29 8.40 8.24 0.01
N TYR A 30 8.30 7.42 -1.03
CA TYR A 30 8.23 5.98 -0.82
C TYR A 30 9.51 5.44 -0.18
N VAL A 31 10.66 5.96 -0.55
CA VAL A 31 11.94 5.48 -0.01
C VAL A 31 12.22 6.07 1.36
N ASP A 32 12.19 7.41 1.48
CA ASP A 32 12.65 8.07 2.70
C ASP A 32 11.61 8.01 3.82
N VAL A 33 10.33 8.04 3.48
CA VAL A 33 9.26 8.06 4.48
C VAL A 33 8.70 6.67 4.71
N LEU A 34 8.40 5.92 3.63
CA LEU A 34 7.72 4.65 3.74
C LEU A 34 8.64 3.43 3.76
N GLY A 35 9.93 3.61 3.54
CA GLY A 35 10.89 2.53 3.68
C GLY A 35 10.98 1.57 2.50
N PHE A 36 10.46 1.96 1.34
CA PHE A 36 10.62 1.17 0.12
C PHE A 36 12.04 1.34 -0.41
N LYS A 37 12.44 0.45 -1.29
CA LYS A 37 13.70 0.59 -2.01
C LYS A 37 13.42 0.80 -3.49
N VAL A 38 14.31 1.48 -4.17
CA VAL A 38 14.22 1.67 -5.62
C VAL A 38 14.68 0.39 -6.31
N ASP A 39 13.85 -0.12 -7.21
CA ASP A 39 14.27 -1.21 -8.09
C ASP A 39 14.91 -0.65 -9.35
N TRP A 40 14.28 0.34 -9.95
CA TRP A 40 14.82 1.10 -11.07
C TRP A 40 14.08 2.43 -11.18
N ASP A 41 14.72 3.40 -11.83
CA ASP A 41 14.20 4.76 -11.95
C ASP A 41 14.58 5.31 -13.33
N ALA A 42 13.58 5.61 -14.16
CA ALA A 42 13.75 6.15 -15.50
C ALA A 42 13.27 7.60 -15.60
N SER A 43 13.22 8.31 -14.48
CA SER A 43 12.83 9.72 -14.34
C SER A 43 11.34 9.99 -14.38
N ASP A 44 10.61 9.43 -15.34
CA ASP A 44 9.16 9.60 -15.46
C ASP A 44 8.42 8.30 -15.17
N TYR A 45 9.14 7.28 -14.81
CA TYR A 45 8.64 5.96 -14.51
C TYR A 45 9.62 5.27 -13.58
N ALA A 46 9.15 4.68 -12.50
CA ALA A 46 10.03 4.05 -11.54
C ALA A 46 9.34 2.84 -10.91
N SER A 47 10.13 1.94 -10.38
CA SER A 47 9.63 0.83 -9.57
C SER A 47 10.24 0.92 -8.19
N VAL A 48 9.39 0.86 -7.17
CA VAL A 48 9.81 0.79 -5.77
C VAL A 48 9.22 -0.47 -5.18
N SER A 49 9.90 -1.07 -4.20
CA SER A 49 9.40 -2.29 -3.59
C SER A 49 9.58 -2.30 -2.10
N LEU A 50 8.63 -2.94 -1.43
CA LEU A 50 8.68 -3.22 0.00
C LEU A 50 8.76 -4.73 0.14
N ASP A 51 9.80 -5.21 0.80
CA ASP A 51 10.15 -6.62 0.80
C ASP A 51 10.32 -7.08 -0.66
N ARG A 52 9.49 -7.98 -1.14
CA ARG A 52 9.59 -8.46 -2.52
C ARG A 52 8.43 -8.01 -3.40
N HIS A 53 7.67 -7.02 -2.94
CA HIS A 53 6.47 -6.57 -3.63
C HIS A 53 6.68 -5.18 -4.19
N ALA A 54 6.47 -5.04 -5.49
CA ALA A 54 6.75 -3.80 -6.19
C ALA A 54 5.49 -2.99 -6.48
N ILE A 55 5.68 -1.70 -6.58
CA ILE A 55 4.71 -0.74 -7.10
C ILE A 55 5.44 0.08 -8.15
N MET A 56 4.82 0.28 -9.30
CA MET A 56 5.36 1.20 -10.30
C MET A 56 4.71 2.57 -10.16
N LEU A 57 5.52 3.59 -10.31
CA LEU A 57 5.09 4.99 -10.25
C LEU A 57 5.27 5.56 -11.64
N CYS A 58 4.20 6.09 -12.21
CA CYS A 58 4.19 6.57 -13.59
C CYS A 58 3.71 8.02 -13.64
N GLN A 59 4.46 8.84 -14.35
CA GLN A 59 4.11 10.23 -14.56
C GLN A 59 3.53 10.33 -15.97
N GLY A 60 2.27 10.73 -16.07
CA GLY A 60 1.72 11.04 -17.38
C GLY A 60 0.88 9.99 -18.06
N GLY A 61 -0.08 9.40 -17.41
CA GLY A 61 -1.17 8.80 -18.17
C GLY A 61 -1.50 7.35 -17.92
N GLN A 62 -0.81 6.66 -17.06
CA GLN A 62 -1.23 5.31 -16.71
C GLN A 62 -1.80 5.31 -15.30
N GLY A 63 -2.98 4.73 -15.16
CA GLY A 63 -3.67 4.65 -13.87
C GLY A 63 -4.47 5.91 -13.58
N GLN A 64 -5.21 5.85 -12.50
CA GLN A 64 -6.06 6.95 -12.02
C GLN A 64 -5.57 7.40 -10.64
N SER A 65 -5.97 8.59 -10.21
CA SER A 65 -5.70 9.05 -8.86
C SER A 65 -6.59 8.30 -7.87
N GLY A 66 -6.16 8.23 -6.61
CA GLY A 66 -6.98 7.66 -5.56
C GLY A 66 -7.05 6.13 -5.55
N THR A 67 -6.01 5.46 -5.98
CA THR A 67 -5.95 4.00 -5.94
C THR A 67 -5.72 3.51 -4.52
N TRP A 68 -6.38 2.42 -4.14
CA TRP A 68 -6.25 1.79 -2.83
C TRP A 68 -5.55 0.45 -2.98
N ILE A 69 -4.56 0.20 -2.13
CA ILE A 69 -3.82 -1.07 -2.12
C ILE A 69 -3.84 -1.63 -0.71
N TRP A 70 -4.19 -2.91 -0.60
CA TRP A 70 -4.09 -3.64 0.66
C TRP A 70 -2.72 -4.29 0.76
N ILE A 71 -2.04 -4.07 1.88
CA ILE A 71 -0.71 -4.63 2.12
C ILE A 71 -0.75 -5.33 3.48
N GLY A 72 -0.73 -6.66 3.45
CA GLY A 72 -0.66 -7.45 4.67
C GLY A 72 0.76 -7.51 5.18
N VAL A 73 0.96 -7.21 6.46
CA VAL A 73 2.26 -7.26 7.11
C VAL A 73 2.16 -8.06 8.39
N GLU A 74 3.27 -8.61 8.86
CA GLU A 74 3.25 -9.41 10.09
C GLU A 74 2.97 -8.56 11.32
N ASP A 75 3.62 -7.41 11.42
CA ASP A 75 3.53 -6.55 12.60
C ASP A 75 3.24 -5.12 12.19
N VAL A 76 1.95 -4.81 12.04
CA VAL A 76 1.54 -3.48 11.62
C VAL A 76 1.81 -2.44 12.71
N GLU A 77 1.82 -2.85 13.98
CA GLU A 77 2.09 -1.90 15.08
C GLU A 77 3.53 -1.41 15.04
N GLU A 78 4.48 -2.28 14.76
CA GLU A 78 5.86 -1.87 14.57
C GLU A 78 5.99 -0.90 13.41
N LEU A 79 5.33 -1.21 12.30
CA LEU A 79 5.34 -0.34 11.12
C LEU A 79 4.68 1.00 11.43
N PHE A 80 3.61 1.01 12.21
CA PHE A 80 2.95 2.22 12.65
C PHE A 80 3.93 3.16 13.39
N HIS A 81 4.72 2.60 14.29
CA HIS A 81 5.71 3.41 15.01
C HIS A 81 6.80 3.94 14.08
N LYS A 82 7.25 3.13 13.15
CA LYS A 82 8.23 3.59 12.15
C LYS A 82 7.68 4.71 11.29
N TYR A 83 6.45 4.58 10.83
CA TYR A 83 5.83 5.58 9.97
C TYR A 83 5.47 6.86 10.72
N THR A 84 5.12 6.74 12.00
CA THR A 84 4.94 7.94 12.84
C THR A 84 6.25 8.71 12.94
N ALA A 85 7.35 8.00 13.14
CA ALA A 85 8.67 8.63 13.28
C ALA A 85 9.17 9.22 11.96
N SER A 86 8.87 8.60 10.83
CA SER A 86 9.37 9.04 9.52
C SER A 86 8.50 10.11 8.87
N GLY A 87 7.35 10.45 9.45
CA GLY A 87 6.50 11.50 8.92
C GLY A 87 5.53 11.08 7.83
N ALA A 88 5.13 9.80 7.81
CA ALA A 88 4.12 9.34 6.87
C ALA A 88 2.79 10.07 7.10
N LYS A 89 2.04 10.26 6.03
CA LYS A 89 0.74 10.91 6.11
C LYS A 89 -0.32 9.86 6.41
N PHE A 90 -0.89 9.94 7.60
CA PHE A 90 -1.93 9.00 8.02
C PHE A 90 -3.29 9.50 7.57
N ARG A 91 -3.99 8.68 6.79
CA ARG A 91 -5.41 8.88 6.54
C ARG A 91 -6.21 8.33 7.69
N GLN A 92 -5.76 7.22 8.29
CA GLN A 92 -6.35 6.62 9.45
C GLN A 92 -5.25 5.98 10.28
N GLU A 93 -5.24 6.28 11.57
CA GLU A 93 -4.30 5.67 12.49
C GLU A 93 -4.67 4.23 12.79
N LEU A 94 -3.80 3.54 13.50
CA LEU A 94 -3.94 2.13 13.79
C LEU A 94 -5.25 1.84 14.51
N THR A 95 -6.08 0.98 13.92
CA THR A 95 -7.43 0.67 14.41
C THR A 95 -7.67 -0.83 14.30
N ASN A 96 -8.29 -1.40 15.33
CA ASN A 96 -8.56 -2.83 15.39
C ASN A 96 -9.99 -3.12 14.95
N TYR A 97 -10.12 -3.72 13.77
CA TYR A 97 -11.40 -4.17 13.23
C TYR A 97 -11.52 -5.68 13.32
N THR A 98 -12.70 -6.19 13.04
CA THR A 98 -12.92 -7.65 13.05
C THR A 98 -12.10 -8.36 11.98
N TRP A 99 -11.80 -7.68 10.88
CA TRP A 99 -11.07 -8.27 9.75
C TRP A 99 -9.56 -8.03 9.81
N ALA A 100 -9.10 -7.02 10.54
CA ALA A 100 -7.67 -6.71 10.62
C ALA A 100 -7.39 -5.61 11.64
N TYR A 101 -6.17 -5.59 12.09
CA TYR A 101 -5.58 -4.47 12.82
C TYR A 101 -4.82 -3.66 11.78
N GLU A 102 -5.35 -2.48 11.41
CA GLU A 102 -4.87 -1.80 10.21
C GLU A 102 -4.72 -0.29 10.38
N MET A 103 -3.90 0.29 9.53
CA MET A 103 -3.77 1.73 9.36
C MET A 103 -3.85 2.07 7.88
N ARG A 104 -4.11 3.33 7.56
CA ARG A 104 -4.18 3.80 6.17
C ARG A 104 -3.23 4.96 5.99
N ILE A 105 -2.34 4.81 5.02
CA ILE A 105 -1.31 5.79 4.71
C ILE A 105 -1.62 6.38 3.34
N GLU A 106 -1.53 7.70 3.20
CA GLU A 106 -1.63 8.34 1.90
C GLU A 106 -0.26 8.63 1.32
N ASP A 107 -0.14 8.50 0.02
CA ASP A 107 1.05 9.00 -0.66
C ASP A 107 0.83 10.47 -1.11
N LEU A 108 1.77 11.01 -1.86
CA LEU A 108 1.71 12.42 -2.26
C LEU A 108 0.57 12.72 -3.23
N ASP A 109 0.01 11.70 -3.87
CA ASP A 109 -1.03 11.86 -4.88
C ASP A 109 -2.38 11.34 -4.41
N GLY A 110 -2.51 11.07 -3.12
CA GLY A 110 -3.78 10.61 -2.55
C GLY A 110 -4.08 9.15 -2.77
N HIS A 111 -3.13 8.35 -3.23
CA HIS A 111 -3.27 6.90 -3.22
C HIS A 111 -3.22 6.42 -1.77
N VAL A 112 -3.96 5.39 -1.46
CA VAL A 112 -4.10 4.89 -0.09
C VAL A 112 -3.49 3.51 0.02
N LEU A 113 -2.53 3.37 0.92
CA LEU A 113 -1.91 2.10 1.26
C LEU A 113 -2.51 1.64 2.59
N ARG A 114 -3.28 0.56 2.56
CA ARG A 114 -3.85 -0.04 3.76
C ARG A 114 -2.90 -1.11 4.25
N PHE A 115 -2.24 -0.84 5.36
CA PHE A 115 -1.34 -1.81 5.99
C PHE A 115 -2.07 -2.49 7.13
N GLY A 116 -2.09 -3.82 7.14
CA GLY A 116 -2.80 -4.55 8.16
C GLY A 116 -2.15 -5.85 8.57
N SER A 117 -2.39 -6.22 9.81
CA SER A 117 -2.06 -7.51 10.40
C SER A 117 -3.36 -8.16 10.87
N ASP A 118 -3.27 -9.37 11.40
CA ASP A 118 -4.43 -10.03 11.97
C ASP A 118 -5.07 -9.18 13.07
N SER A 119 -6.40 -9.22 13.14
CA SER A 119 -7.14 -8.56 14.20
C SER A 119 -6.63 -9.00 15.57
N ARG A 120 -6.51 -8.06 16.50
CA ARG A 120 -5.97 -8.32 17.84
C ARG A 120 -7.10 -8.74 18.77
N THR A 121 -6.82 -9.74 19.60
CA THR A 121 -7.79 -10.20 20.62
C THR A 121 -7.62 -9.51 21.94
N ASP A 122 -6.50 -8.83 22.13
CA ASP A 122 -6.16 -8.13 23.39
C ASP A 122 -6.56 -6.65 23.36
N ARG A 123 -7.32 -6.23 22.36
CA ARG A 123 -7.74 -4.84 22.19
C ARG A 123 -9.21 -4.79 21.78
N PRO A 124 -9.93 -3.72 22.16
CA PRO A 124 -11.31 -3.59 21.73
C PRO A 124 -11.40 -3.45 20.21
N LEU A 125 -12.49 -3.97 19.66
CA LEU A 125 -12.80 -3.78 18.24
C LEU A 125 -13.47 -2.43 18.06
N GLU A 126 -13.09 -1.75 16.99
CA GLU A 126 -13.74 -0.51 16.61
C GLU A 126 -15.05 -0.84 15.91
N PRO A 127 -16.20 -0.31 16.38
CA PRO A 127 -17.45 -0.57 15.69
C PRO A 127 -17.50 0.17 14.36
N LEU A 128 -18.17 -0.44 13.38
CA LEU A 128 -18.45 0.24 12.12
C LEU A 128 -19.50 1.31 12.35
N ASP A 129 -19.27 2.49 11.80
CA ASP A 129 -20.25 3.56 11.81
C ASP A 129 -20.64 3.94 10.38
N SER A 130 -21.56 4.89 10.27
CA SER A 130 -22.08 5.29 8.98
C SER A 130 -21.05 6.01 8.11
N SER A 131 -19.95 6.47 8.69
CA SER A 131 -18.90 7.15 7.95
C SER A 131 -17.87 6.17 7.36
N TYR A 132 -17.92 4.91 7.78
CA TYR A 132 -16.94 3.94 7.31
C TYR A 132 -17.18 3.56 5.85
N ASN A 133 -16.15 3.71 5.02
CA ASN A 133 -16.20 3.31 3.63
C ASN A 133 -15.65 1.89 3.50
N ARG A 134 -16.49 0.98 3.07
CA ARG A 134 -16.16 -0.44 3.01
C ARG A 134 -15.45 -0.87 1.73
N VAL A 135 -15.24 0.03 0.87
CA VAL A 135 -14.60 -0.31 -0.41
C VAL A 135 -13.10 -0.50 -0.26
#